data_9e2f93a82a2b7acfbd28077a82dff58c
#
_entry.id   9e2f93a82a2b7acfbd28077a82dff58c
#
_cell.length_a   1.000
_cell.length_b   1.000
_cell.length_c   1.000
_cell.angle_alpha   90.00
_cell.angle_beta   90.00
_cell.angle_gamma   90.00
#
_symmetry.space_group_name_H-M   'P 1'
#
loop_
_entity.id
_entity.type
_entity.pdbx_description
1 polymer ?
#
loop_
_entity_poly.entity_id
_entity_poly.type
_entity_poly.pdbx_seq_one_letter_code
_entity_poly.pdbx_strand_id
1 'polypeptide(L)'
;MQLPPPSKIKRYLKYLPYLPKTIWFNFHYLPWRQAVKLPIFLYRAKILRAKGSITISGDISTGMIRLGEPTVSLYPSTGFIWENHGGRCSFAGKCVIGNASGISLGKHGNLIFGNNFGATAALKLIAYHHIEFMENVLVGWDAII
;
A
#
# COMPACT_ATOMS: atom_id res chain seq x y z
N MET A 1 -28.69 -4.67 14.43
CA MET A 1 -28.07 -3.46 14.99
C MET A 1 -26.74 -3.23 14.27
N GLN A 2 -26.68 -2.28 13.35
CA GLN A 2 -25.42 -1.94 12.71
C GLN A 2 -24.61 -1.09 13.69
N LEU A 3 -23.42 -1.55 14.05
CA LEU A 3 -22.47 -0.74 14.80
C LEU A 3 -22.09 0.48 13.96
N PRO A 4 -22.06 1.68 14.56
CA PRO A 4 -21.61 2.87 13.82
C PRO A 4 -20.20 2.62 13.30
N PRO A 5 -19.88 3.11 12.10
CA PRO A 5 -18.55 2.95 11.55
C PRO A 5 -17.52 3.56 12.53
N PRO A 6 -16.38 2.88 12.75
CA PRO A 6 -15.36 3.43 13.64
C PRO A 6 -14.99 4.83 13.17
N SER A 7 -14.90 5.77 14.09
CA SER A 7 -14.49 7.15 13.77
C SER A 7 -13.17 7.09 13.00
N LYS A 8 -12.96 8.00 12.05
CA LYS A 8 -11.72 8.07 11.26
C LYS A 8 -10.48 8.05 12.17
N ILE A 9 -10.58 8.67 13.35
CA ILE A 9 -9.51 8.72 14.35
C ILE A 9 -9.16 7.30 14.85
N LYS A 10 -10.14 6.46 15.18
CA LYS A 10 -9.89 5.08 15.63
C LYS A 10 -9.22 4.24 14.54
N ARG A 11 -9.61 4.46 13.29
CA ARG A 11 -8.99 3.76 12.14
C ARG A 11 -7.51 4.05 12.01
N TYR A 12 -7.08 5.27 12.27
CA TYR A 12 -5.69 5.69 12.10
C TYR A 12 -4.80 5.46 13.34
N LEU A 13 -5.39 5.29 14.53
CA LEU A 13 -4.63 5.05 15.76
C LEU A 13 -3.75 3.81 15.69
N LYS A 14 -4.18 2.77 14.99
CA LYS A 14 -3.39 1.53 14.81
C LYS A 14 -2.09 1.74 14.04
N TYR A 15 -1.99 2.84 13.26
CA TYR A 15 -0.79 3.19 12.50
C TYR A 15 0.24 3.97 13.31
N LEU A 16 -0.14 4.46 14.50
CA LEU A 16 0.71 5.34 15.31
C LEU A 16 2.09 4.74 15.64
N PRO A 17 2.22 3.45 16.02
CA PRO A 17 3.52 2.84 16.27
C PRO A 17 4.41 2.75 15.03
N TYR A 18 3.83 2.81 13.84
CA TYR A 18 4.52 2.68 12.55
C TYR A 18 4.70 4.01 11.84
N LEU A 19 4.34 5.12 12.50
CA LEU A 19 4.40 6.46 11.93
C LEU A 19 5.80 6.88 11.48
N PRO A 20 6.89 6.62 12.22
CA PRO A 20 8.24 6.96 11.75
C PRO A 20 8.58 6.36 10.40
N LYS A 21 8.29 5.09 10.19
CA LYS A 21 8.52 4.40 8.91
C LYS A 21 7.59 4.92 7.81
N THR A 22 6.35 5.22 8.14
CA THR A 22 5.38 5.84 7.24
C THR A 22 5.87 7.20 6.75
N ILE A 23 6.32 8.06 7.63
CA ILE A 23 6.88 9.37 7.30
C ILE A 23 8.08 9.21 6.38
N TRP A 24 9.04 8.38 6.77
CA TRP A 24 10.23 8.12 5.97
C TRP A 24 9.87 7.65 4.55
N PHE A 25 8.95 6.71 4.42
CA PHE A 25 8.56 6.13 3.13
C PHE A 25 7.92 7.17 2.20
N ASN A 26 7.03 8.00 2.73
CA ASN A 26 6.40 9.08 1.96
C ASN A 26 7.44 10.09 1.45
N PHE A 27 8.32 10.56 2.33
CA PHE A 27 9.35 11.54 1.95
C PHE A 27 10.43 10.93 1.07
N HIS A 28 10.69 9.63 1.17
CA HIS A 28 11.66 8.96 0.31
C HIS A 28 11.18 8.85 -1.14
N TYR A 29 9.88 8.60 -1.35
CA TYR A 29 9.35 8.33 -2.69
C TYR A 29 8.60 9.50 -3.32
N LEU A 30 7.98 10.37 -2.55
CA LEU A 30 7.07 11.38 -3.06
C LEU A 30 7.67 12.79 -3.00
N PRO A 31 7.24 13.69 -3.91
CA PRO A 31 7.52 15.12 -3.75
C PRO A 31 7.04 15.61 -2.38
N TRP A 32 7.78 16.54 -1.76
CA TRP A 32 7.47 17.01 -0.42
C TRP A 32 6.03 17.53 -0.27
N ARG A 33 5.47 18.15 -1.29
CA ARG A 33 4.09 18.66 -1.29
C ARG A 33 3.05 17.55 -1.13
N GLN A 34 3.32 16.37 -1.68
CA GLN A 34 2.49 15.17 -1.48
C GLN A 34 2.85 14.46 -0.16
N ALA A 35 4.13 14.34 0.11
CA ALA A 35 4.64 13.62 1.28
C ALA A 35 4.13 14.20 2.60
N VAL A 36 4.01 15.52 2.74
CA VAL A 36 3.49 16.16 3.95
C VAL A 36 2.05 15.78 4.28
N LYS A 37 1.28 15.36 3.29
CA LYS A 37 -0.10 14.88 3.47
C LYS A 37 -0.16 13.41 3.91
N LEU A 38 0.96 12.72 3.95
CA LEU A 38 1.09 11.29 4.30
C LEU A 38 0.05 10.41 3.58
N PRO A 39 0.04 10.37 2.24
CA PRO A 39 -0.94 9.57 1.52
C PRO A 39 -0.76 8.07 1.68
N ILE A 40 0.46 7.60 1.97
CA ILE A 40 0.77 6.17 2.11
C ILE A 40 0.94 5.84 3.59
N PHE A 41 0.09 4.95 4.10
CA PHE A 41 0.22 4.40 5.44
C PHE A 41 0.77 2.99 5.38
N LEU A 42 1.80 2.72 6.20
CA LEU A 42 2.39 1.40 6.34
C LEU A 42 1.98 0.79 7.68
N TYR A 43 1.57 -0.47 7.65
CA TYR A 43 1.28 -1.23 8.86
C TYR A 43 2.25 -2.41 8.96
N ARG A 44 3.10 -2.41 9.99
CA ARG A 44 4.13 -3.43 10.21
C ARG A 44 4.96 -3.73 8.96
N ALA A 45 5.33 -2.69 8.22
CA ALA A 45 6.05 -2.88 6.97
C ALA A 45 7.51 -3.26 7.21
N LYS A 46 7.98 -4.22 6.42
CA LYS A 46 9.38 -4.55 6.28
C LYS A 46 9.87 -4.06 4.92
N ILE A 47 10.82 -3.14 4.93
CA ILE A 47 11.41 -2.59 3.71
C ILE A 47 12.71 -3.35 3.42
N LEU A 48 12.67 -4.21 2.43
CA LEU A 48 13.86 -4.98 2.01
C LEU A 48 14.75 -4.16 1.08
N ARG A 49 14.13 -3.42 0.18
CA ARG A 49 14.82 -2.53 -0.76
C ARG A 49 13.89 -1.40 -1.20
N ALA A 50 14.41 -0.19 -1.23
CA ALA A 50 13.62 1.01 -1.53
C ALA A 50 14.29 1.83 -2.65
N LYS A 51 14.55 1.20 -3.79
CA LYS A 51 14.97 1.88 -5.03
C LYS A 51 13.74 2.24 -5.87
N GLY A 52 13.97 2.75 -7.06
CA GLY A 52 12.92 3.07 -8.02
C GLY A 52 12.06 4.27 -7.63
N SER A 53 10.83 4.28 -8.09
CA SER A 53 9.92 5.42 -7.90
C SER A 53 8.52 4.99 -7.56
N ILE A 54 7.81 5.87 -6.85
CA ILE A 54 6.36 5.81 -6.63
C ILE A 54 5.77 7.13 -7.11
N THR A 55 4.70 7.06 -7.89
CA THR A 55 3.94 8.23 -8.32
C THR A 55 2.47 8.08 -7.92
N ILE A 56 1.84 9.16 -7.52
CA ILE A 56 0.41 9.22 -7.24
C ILE A 56 -0.19 10.28 -8.12
N SER A 57 -1.16 9.91 -8.95
CA SER A 57 -1.93 10.85 -9.76
C SER A 57 -3.28 11.15 -9.12
N GLY A 58 -3.87 12.28 -9.47
CA GLY A 58 -5.16 12.72 -8.90
C GLY A 58 -5.02 13.38 -7.54
N ASP A 59 -6.13 13.46 -6.83
CA ASP A 59 -6.22 14.14 -5.54
C ASP A 59 -5.52 13.35 -4.43
N ILE A 60 -4.72 14.06 -3.65
CA ILE A 60 -3.95 13.46 -2.54
C ILE A 60 -4.72 13.67 -1.23
N SER A 61 -5.01 12.56 -0.55
CA SER A 61 -5.57 12.57 0.80
C SER A 61 -4.77 11.69 1.75
N THR A 62 -4.76 12.05 3.02
CA THR A 62 -4.05 11.30 4.06
C THR A 62 -4.58 9.87 4.15
N GLY A 63 -3.66 8.90 4.11
CA GLY A 63 -4.01 7.48 4.24
C GLY A 63 -4.84 6.90 3.10
N MET A 64 -4.81 7.52 1.92
CA MET A 64 -5.52 7.00 0.74
C MET A 64 -4.95 5.67 0.25
N ILE A 65 -3.68 5.42 0.49
CA ILE A 65 -2.99 4.17 0.21
C ILE A 65 -2.59 3.54 1.53
N ARG A 66 -3.05 2.32 1.78
CA ARG A 66 -2.76 1.62 3.02
C ARG A 66 -2.20 0.25 2.70
N LEU A 67 -0.98 -0.01 3.17
CA LEU A 67 -0.24 -1.23 2.88
C LEU A 67 -0.04 -2.05 4.15
N GLY A 68 -0.51 -3.28 4.17
CA GLY A 68 -0.45 -4.19 5.29
C GLY A 68 -1.61 -4.05 6.28
N GLU A 69 -2.70 -3.40 5.89
CA GLU A 69 -3.84 -3.18 6.78
C GLU A 69 -4.42 -4.49 7.31
N PRO A 70 -4.62 -4.63 8.63
CA PRO A 70 -5.22 -5.84 9.20
C PRO A 70 -6.73 -5.89 8.95
N THR A 71 -7.11 -6.33 7.76
CA THR A 71 -8.51 -6.39 7.31
C THR A 71 -9.18 -7.71 7.63
N VAL A 72 -8.41 -8.79 7.74
CA VAL A 72 -8.92 -10.15 7.93
C VAL A 72 -8.28 -10.79 9.16
N SER A 73 -9.09 -11.12 10.16
CA SER A 73 -8.61 -11.70 11.42
C SER A 73 -8.10 -13.15 11.29
N LEU A 74 -8.47 -13.82 10.21
CA LEU A 74 -8.05 -15.20 9.95
C LEU A 74 -6.54 -15.30 9.65
N TYR A 75 -5.95 -14.24 9.09
CA TYR A 75 -4.54 -14.20 8.78
C TYR A 75 -3.74 -13.53 9.90
N PRO A 76 -2.53 -14.04 10.20
CA PRO A 76 -1.64 -13.37 11.14
C PRO A 76 -1.37 -11.94 10.70
N SER A 77 -1.37 -11.01 11.66
CA SER A 77 -1.08 -9.61 11.38
C SER A 77 0.43 -9.39 11.18
N THR A 78 0.98 -9.97 10.12
CA THR A 78 2.42 -9.89 9.78
C THR A 78 2.80 -8.64 8.99
N GLY A 79 1.81 -7.84 8.60
CA GLY A 79 2.05 -6.56 7.93
C GLY A 79 2.32 -6.68 6.45
N PHE A 80 3.36 -6.00 5.98
CA PHE A 80 3.63 -5.81 4.56
C PHE A 80 5.12 -5.89 4.25
N ILE A 81 5.47 -6.47 3.12
CA ILE A 81 6.86 -6.49 2.63
C ILE A 81 6.95 -5.63 1.36
N TRP A 82 7.88 -4.69 1.37
CA TRP A 82 8.20 -3.88 0.21
C TRP A 82 9.62 -4.16 -0.26
N GLU A 83 9.74 -4.50 -1.54
CA GLU A 83 11.01 -4.71 -2.20
C GLU A 83 10.97 -4.09 -3.59
N ASN A 84 11.73 -3.04 -3.81
CA ASN A 84 11.84 -2.40 -5.11
C ASN A 84 13.29 -2.29 -5.55
N HIS A 85 13.64 -3.02 -6.60
CA HIS A 85 14.99 -3.09 -7.15
C HIS A 85 15.28 -1.99 -8.19
N GLY A 86 14.38 -1.05 -8.40
CA GLY A 86 14.54 0.06 -9.33
C GLY A 86 13.33 0.28 -10.25
N GLY A 87 12.25 -0.46 -10.04
CA GLY A 87 11.02 -0.35 -10.83
C GLY A 87 10.16 0.85 -10.47
N ARG A 88 9.09 1.01 -11.21
CA ARG A 88 8.11 2.08 -11.04
C ARG A 88 6.80 1.52 -10.52
N CYS A 89 6.23 2.19 -9.53
CA CYS A 89 4.89 1.91 -9.00
C CYS A 89 4.03 3.17 -9.09
N SER A 90 2.85 3.07 -9.65
CA SER A 90 1.93 4.20 -9.81
C SER A 90 0.58 3.89 -9.19
N PHE A 91 0.00 4.87 -8.51
CA PHE A 91 -1.33 4.80 -7.93
C PHE A 91 -2.20 5.89 -8.54
N ALA A 92 -3.33 5.51 -9.14
CA ALA A 92 -4.30 6.45 -9.69
C ALA A 92 -5.32 6.95 -8.67
N GLY A 93 -5.31 6.42 -7.46
CA GLY A 93 -6.25 6.77 -6.42
C GLY A 93 -6.10 5.91 -5.18
N LYS A 94 -7.22 5.55 -4.57
CA LYS A 94 -7.25 4.74 -3.35
C LYS A 94 -6.72 3.33 -3.60
N CYS A 95 -5.95 2.81 -2.64
CA CYS A 95 -5.43 1.45 -2.67
C CYS A 95 -5.34 0.90 -1.24
N VAL A 96 -5.92 -0.26 -1.00
CA VAL A 96 -5.83 -0.95 0.30
C VAL A 96 -5.34 -2.37 0.05
N ILE A 97 -4.17 -2.68 0.57
CA ILE A 97 -3.61 -4.03 0.53
C ILE A 97 -3.56 -4.57 1.95
N GLY A 98 -4.22 -5.70 2.17
CA GLY A 98 -4.35 -6.32 3.49
C GLY A 98 -3.04 -6.89 4.02
N ASN A 99 -3.08 -7.36 5.26
CA ASN A 99 -1.93 -7.93 5.96
C ASN A 99 -1.43 -9.23 5.32
N ALA A 100 -0.24 -9.64 5.70
CA ALA A 100 0.50 -10.79 5.17
C ALA A 100 0.80 -10.68 3.66
N SER A 101 0.78 -9.47 3.11
CA SER A 101 1.02 -9.19 1.70
C SER A 101 2.42 -8.66 1.44
N GLY A 102 2.84 -8.71 0.18
CA GLY A 102 4.12 -8.14 -0.24
C GLY A 102 4.12 -7.78 -1.71
N ILE A 103 4.95 -6.79 -2.04
CA ILE A 103 5.23 -6.37 -3.41
C ILE A 103 6.72 -6.48 -3.65
N SER A 104 7.10 -7.16 -4.74
CA SER A 104 8.46 -7.19 -5.25
C SER A 104 8.49 -6.62 -6.67
N LEU A 105 9.23 -5.55 -6.86
CA LEU A 105 9.42 -4.88 -8.15
C LEU A 105 10.82 -5.14 -8.66
N GLY A 106 10.91 -5.70 -9.86
CA GLY A 106 12.19 -5.83 -10.56
C GLY A 106 12.72 -4.47 -11.04
N LYS A 107 13.98 -4.44 -11.45
CA LYS A 107 14.65 -3.21 -11.91
C LYS A 107 13.91 -2.51 -13.06
N HIS A 108 13.26 -3.28 -13.92
CA HIS A 108 12.47 -2.77 -15.05
C HIS A 108 10.98 -2.97 -14.86
N GLY A 109 10.55 -3.31 -13.64
CA GLY A 109 9.15 -3.51 -13.32
C GLY A 109 8.35 -2.21 -13.43
N ASN A 110 7.13 -2.34 -13.92
CA ASN A 110 6.16 -1.26 -13.97
C ASN A 110 4.84 -1.76 -13.43
N LEU A 111 4.45 -1.28 -12.26
CA LEU A 111 3.24 -1.70 -11.57
C LEU A 111 2.29 -0.50 -11.47
N ILE A 112 1.10 -0.65 -12.02
CA ILE A 112 0.10 0.41 -12.05
C ILE A 112 -1.16 -0.08 -11.34
N PHE A 113 -1.58 0.68 -10.33
CA PHE A 113 -2.86 0.49 -9.65
C PHE A 113 -3.86 1.53 -10.12
N GLY A 114 -4.96 1.08 -10.69
CA GLY A 114 -6.13 1.92 -10.94
C GLY A 114 -6.77 2.38 -9.63
N ASN A 115 -7.69 3.34 -9.72
CA ASN A 115 -8.39 3.83 -8.55
C ASN A 115 -9.22 2.72 -7.88
N ASN A 116 -9.27 2.76 -6.54
CA ASN A 116 -10.06 1.83 -5.73
C ASN A 116 -9.63 0.36 -5.89
N PHE A 117 -8.32 0.12 -5.81
CA PHE A 117 -7.77 -1.22 -5.72
C PHE A 117 -7.86 -1.75 -4.29
N GLY A 118 -8.27 -3.00 -4.16
CA GLY A 118 -8.31 -3.71 -2.88
C GLY A 118 -7.73 -5.11 -2.98
N ALA A 119 -6.95 -5.50 -1.99
CA ALA A 119 -6.55 -6.89 -1.77
C ALA A 119 -6.82 -7.25 -0.30
N THR A 120 -7.52 -8.35 -0.07
CA THR A 120 -8.02 -8.66 1.28
C THR A 120 -6.93 -9.11 2.22
N ALA A 121 -6.10 -10.08 1.82
CA ALA A 121 -4.95 -10.53 2.62
C ALA A 121 -4.04 -11.45 1.79
N ALA A 122 -2.80 -11.59 2.21
CA ALA A 122 -1.81 -12.53 1.68
C ALA A 122 -1.59 -12.45 0.17
N LEU A 123 -1.64 -11.23 -0.39
CA LEU A 123 -1.27 -10.98 -1.78
C LEU A 123 0.25 -11.02 -1.94
N LYS A 124 0.73 -11.81 -2.90
CA LYS A 124 2.12 -11.79 -3.37
C LYS A 124 2.14 -11.22 -4.77
N LEU A 125 2.63 -10.00 -4.92
CA LEU A 125 2.66 -9.28 -6.18
C LEU A 125 4.11 -9.14 -6.65
N ILE A 126 4.44 -9.74 -7.80
CA ILE A 126 5.80 -9.80 -8.31
C ILE A 126 5.82 -9.21 -9.72
N ALA A 127 6.25 -7.95 -9.84
CA ALA A 127 6.23 -7.23 -11.11
C ALA A 127 7.66 -7.00 -11.62
N TYR A 128 8.12 -7.88 -12.50
CA TYR A 128 9.42 -7.75 -13.16
C TYR A 128 9.34 -7.09 -14.53
N HIS A 129 8.14 -7.06 -15.12
CA HIS A 129 7.86 -6.37 -16.39
C HIS A 129 6.73 -5.36 -16.19
N HIS A 130 5.55 -5.64 -16.71
CA HIS A 130 4.41 -4.73 -16.64
C HIS A 130 3.20 -5.44 -16.08
N ILE A 131 2.63 -4.87 -15.01
CA ILE A 131 1.34 -5.28 -14.46
C ILE A 131 0.50 -4.02 -14.26
N GLU A 132 -0.71 -4.04 -14.79
CA GLU A 132 -1.66 -2.94 -14.64
C GLU A 132 -3.00 -3.47 -14.16
N PHE A 133 -3.50 -2.86 -13.11
CA PHE A 133 -4.86 -3.07 -12.61
C PHE A 133 -5.71 -1.87 -12.99
N MET A 134 -6.84 -2.12 -13.60
CA MET A 134 -7.83 -1.09 -13.92
C MET A 134 -8.57 -0.62 -12.66
N GLU A 135 -9.60 0.18 -12.81
CA GLU A 135 -10.39 0.67 -11.67
C GLU A 135 -11.22 -0.42 -11.00
N ASN A 136 -11.46 -0.29 -9.71
CA ASN A 136 -12.37 -1.11 -8.93
C ASN A 136 -12.02 -2.62 -8.93
N VAL A 137 -10.73 -2.94 -8.89
CA VAL A 137 -10.26 -4.33 -8.79
C VAL A 137 -10.21 -4.76 -7.33
N LEU A 138 -10.79 -5.91 -7.04
CA LEU A 138 -10.68 -6.58 -5.75
C LEU A 138 -10.00 -7.94 -5.93
N VAL A 139 -8.90 -8.15 -5.21
CA VAL A 139 -8.16 -9.41 -5.20
C VAL A 139 -8.45 -10.16 -3.90
N GLY A 140 -8.81 -11.42 -4.03
CA GLY A 140 -9.09 -12.31 -2.90
C GLY A 140 -7.83 -12.76 -2.16
N TRP A 141 -8.02 -13.67 -1.21
CA TRP A 141 -6.96 -14.18 -0.35
C TRP A 141 -5.95 -15.06 -1.10
N ASP A 142 -4.71 -15.04 -0.63
CA ASP A 142 -3.63 -15.93 -1.11
C ASP A 142 -3.36 -15.83 -2.62
N ALA A 143 -3.64 -14.69 -3.23
CA ALA A 143 -3.34 -14.49 -4.63
C ALA A 143 -1.84 -14.30 -4.85
N ILE A 144 -1.33 -14.91 -5.92
CA ILE A 144 0.03 -14.70 -6.41
C ILE A 144 -0.08 -14.20 -7.85
N ILE A 145 0.48 -13.04 -8.12
CA ILE A 145 0.43 -12.38 -9.42
C ILE A 145 1.85 -12.00 -9.85
#